data_32307f573f22ec9d7d21fc9df8e81ef1
#
_entry.id   32307f573f22ec9d7d21fc9df8e81ef1
#
_cell.length_a   1.000
_cell.length_b   1.000
_cell.length_c   1.000
_cell.angle_alpha   90.00
_cell.angle_beta   90.00
_cell.angle_gamma   90.00
#
_symmetry.space_group_name_H-M   'P 1'
#
loop_
_entity.id
_entity.type
_entity.pdbx_description
1 polymer ?
#
loop_
_entity_poly.entity_id
_entity_poly.type
_entity_poly.pdbx_seq_one_letter_code
_entity_poly.pdbx_strand_id
1 'polypeptide(L)'
;MTNVNTSEALHVNRTFKSTLFIMLFEDKKNLLELYNAITGKHYADPELLEINTLENAIYMSMKNDVSFLIDGRLSLYEHQSTKNPNLPLRFLLYISHLYSRLTVKENLYGETIVQIPAPEFLIFYNGKDKMPERQILRLSDMYSVQEGQPKLELEATLLNISGSNNQKLKEACRTLGEYAIYTDKIRNYTETMELSEAVDRAMDECIREDVLREFLMKHRAEARAMSIFEYDQERHMQQEREAGIEKGRRIGLAEGEEQLLRRQVQKNLSRGMSISEIAEVLDETEERIREIASEDPGEQAE
;
A
#
# COMPACT_ATOMS: atom_id res chain seq x y z
N MET A 1 2.62 -43.00 12.75
CA MET A 1 2.77 -42.19 11.54
C MET A 1 1.77 -41.05 11.67
N THR A 2 2.26 -39.96 12.11
CA THR A 2 1.51 -38.84 12.68
C THR A 2 1.23 -37.78 11.61
N ASN A 3 -0.05 -37.68 11.25
CA ASN A 3 -0.55 -36.52 10.52
C ASN A 3 -0.60 -35.32 11.49
N VAL A 4 0.38 -34.46 11.43
CA VAL A 4 0.41 -33.19 12.16
C VAL A 4 -0.34 -32.11 11.35
N ASN A 5 -1.46 -31.78 11.87
CA ASN A 5 -2.26 -30.53 11.78
C ASN A 5 -1.75 -29.42 10.83
N THR A 6 -2.14 -29.50 9.58
CA THR A 6 -2.14 -28.36 8.63
C THR A 6 -3.30 -27.37 8.86
N SER A 7 -4.26 -27.70 9.73
CA SER A 7 -5.42 -26.84 10.00
C SER A 7 -5.17 -25.76 11.05
N GLU A 8 -4.26 -25.96 12.01
CA GLU A 8 -3.92 -24.95 13.01
C GLU A 8 -3.08 -23.80 12.45
N ALA A 9 -2.16 -24.08 11.53
CA ALA A 9 -1.35 -23.04 10.87
C ALA A 9 -2.19 -22.10 9.99
N LEU A 10 -3.29 -22.60 9.39
CA LEU A 10 -4.21 -21.78 8.60
C LEU A 10 -5.19 -20.94 9.44
N HIS A 11 -5.45 -21.32 10.69
CA HIS A 11 -6.31 -20.58 11.61
C HIS A 11 -5.56 -19.41 12.27
N VAL A 12 -4.27 -19.54 12.54
CA VAL A 12 -3.40 -18.48 13.08
C VAL A 12 -3.27 -17.32 12.08
N ASN A 13 -3.25 -17.60 10.76
CA ASN A 13 -3.14 -16.59 9.71
C ASN A 13 -4.39 -15.69 9.52
N ARG A 14 -5.54 -16.02 10.10
CA ARG A 14 -6.77 -15.18 9.96
C ARG A 14 -6.93 -14.14 11.07
N THR A 15 -6.24 -14.27 12.18
CA THR A 15 -6.38 -13.39 13.36
C THR A 15 -5.34 -12.26 13.40
N PHE A 16 -4.21 -12.38 12.68
CA PHE A 16 -3.12 -11.40 12.66
C PHE A 16 -3.24 -10.40 11.49
N LYS A 17 -4.39 -9.77 11.30
CA LYS A 17 -4.56 -8.66 10.33
C LYS A 17 -4.45 -7.27 10.98
N SER A 18 -4.16 -7.19 12.25
CA SER A 18 -3.92 -5.93 12.93
C SER A 18 -2.44 -5.60 12.91
N THR A 19 -2.09 -4.38 12.52
CA THR A 19 -0.73 -3.85 12.64
C THR A 19 -0.55 -3.23 14.02
N LEU A 20 0.70 -3.00 14.43
CA LEU A 20 0.96 -2.27 15.68
C LEU A 20 0.33 -0.86 15.66
N PHE A 21 0.27 -0.25 14.48
CA PHE A 21 -0.42 1.03 14.26
C PHE A 21 -1.89 0.96 14.67
N ILE A 22 -2.62 -0.08 14.23
CA ILE A 22 -4.04 -0.25 14.57
C ILE A 22 -4.20 -0.40 16.08
N MET A 23 -3.39 -1.24 16.73
CA MET A 23 -3.47 -1.43 18.19
C MET A 23 -3.26 -0.12 18.97
N LEU A 24 -2.34 0.73 18.50
CA LEU A 24 -2.07 2.01 19.16
C LEU A 24 -3.23 3.00 18.99
N PHE A 25 -3.83 3.03 17.79
CA PHE A 25 -4.85 4.03 17.44
C PHE A 25 -6.29 3.52 17.51
N GLU A 26 -6.54 2.27 17.94
CA GLU A 26 -7.83 1.83 18.46
C GLU A 26 -8.14 2.46 19.84
N ASP A 27 -7.12 2.88 20.59
CA ASP A 27 -7.31 3.67 21.80
C ASP A 27 -7.79 5.09 21.44
N LYS A 28 -8.97 5.47 21.94
CA LYS A 28 -9.60 6.75 21.62
C LYS A 28 -8.75 7.98 22.02
N LYS A 29 -7.93 7.88 23.06
CA LYS A 29 -7.07 9.00 23.50
C LYS A 29 -5.95 9.21 22.49
N ASN A 30 -5.28 8.13 22.08
CA ASN A 30 -4.23 8.18 21.07
C ASN A 30 -4.78 8.63 19.72
N LEU A 31 -5.99 8.16 19.36
CA LEU A 31 -6.64 8.55 18.11
C LEU A 31 -7.04 10.03 18.12
N LEU A 32 -7.53 10.55 19.25
CA LEU A 32 -7.87 11.96 19.39
C LEU A 32 -6.62 12.85 19.33
N GLU A 33 -5.52 12.43 19.96
CA GLU A 33 -4.22 13.10 19.87
C GLU A 33 -3.77 13.22 18.42
N LEU A 34 -3.84 12.10 17.64
CA LEU A 34 -3.50 12.07 16.23
C LEU A 34 -4.42 12.99 15.40
N TYR A 35 -5.73 12.93 15.61
CA TYR A 35 -6.68 13.79 14.93
C TYR A 35 -6.41 15.28 15.20
N ASN A 36 -6.17 15.65 16.44
CA ASN A 36 -5.81 17.02 16.83
C ASN A 36 -4.51 17.47 16.16
N ALA A 37 -3.48 16.63 16.14
CA ALA A 37 -2.20 16.94 15.51
C ALA A 37 -2.31 17.17 14.00
N ILE A 38 -3.18 16.41 13.32
CA ILE A 38 -3.40 16.53 11.87
C ILE A 38 -4.22 17.78 11.53
N THR A 39 -5.29 18.01 12.29
CA THR A 39 -6.28 19.06 11.98
C THR A 39 -5.97 20.42 12.60
N GLY A 40 -5.03 20.47 13.56
CA GLY A 40 -4.75 21.66 14.36
C GLY A 40 -5.88 21.98 15.36
N LYS A 41 -6.81 21.06 15.59
CA LYS A 41 -7.89 21.20 16.59
C LYS A 41 -7.39 20.79 17.98
N HIS A 42 -8.19 21.07 19.01
CA HIS A 42 -7.83 20.83 20.42
C HIS A 42 -9.00 20.22 21.18
N TYR A 43 -9.55 19.12 20.67
CA TYR A 43 -10.57 18.37 21.41
C TYR A 43 -9.93 17.69 22.63
N ALA A 44 -10.61 17.77 23.77
CA ALA A 44 -10.12 17.20 25.02
C ALA A 44 -10.81 15.88 25.41
N ASP A 45 -12.03 15.64 24.91
CA ASP A 45 -12.84 14.48 25.27
C ASP A 45 -12.75 13.38 24.20
N PRO A 46 -12.09 12.26 24.49
CA PRO A 46 -12.01 11.13 23.57
C PRO A 46 -13.36 10.49 23.23
N GLU A 47 -14.39 10.68 24.08
CA GLU A 47 -15.71 10.09 23.83
C GLU A 47 -16.47 10.80 22.69
N LEU A 48 -15.97 11.93 22.19
CA LEU A 48 -16.45 12.55 20.97
C LEU A 48 -16.15 11.71 19.71
N LEU A 49 -15.21 10.76 19.81
CA LEU A 49 -14.90 9.83 18.72
C LEU A 49 -15.89 8.66 18.71
N GLU A 50 -16.55 8.47 17.58
CA GLU A 50 -17.33 7.28 17.29
C GLU A 50 -16.55 6.41 16.30
N ILE A 51 -15.99 5.30 16.79
CA ILE A 51 -15.21 4.37 15.98
C ILE A 51 -16.14 3.50 15.12
N ASN A 52 -15.93 3.52 13.81
CA ASN A 52 -16.75 2.83 12.80
C ASN A 52 -15.93 1.89 11.92
N THR A 53 -14.80 1.36 12.43
CA THR A 53 -13.91 0.49 11.69
C THR A 53 -14.63 -0.73 11.12
N LEU A 54 -14.33 -1.06 9.85
CA LEU A 54 -14.92 -2.19 9.15
C LEU A 54 -14.20 -3.48 9.54
N GLU A 55 -14.80 -4.27 10.45
CA GLU A 55 -14.21 -5.55 10.88
C GLU A 55 -14.41 -6.68 9.86
N ASN A 56 -15.51 -6.67 9.10
CA ASN A 56 -15.86 -7.71 8.13
C ASN A 56 -16.63 -7.13 6.94
N ALA A 57 -15.95 -6.69 5.91
CA ALA A 57 -16.58 -6.50 4.62
C ALA A 57 -16.81 -7.88 3.97
N ILE A 58 -18.06 -8.29 3.77
CA ILE A 58 -18.45 -9.60 3.21
C ILE A 58 -17.89 -9.78 1.79
N TYR A 59 -17.59 -8.71 1.08
CA TYR A 59 -16.98 -8.73 -0.24
C TYR A 59 -15.48 -8.43 -0.15
N MET A 60 -14.65 -9.40 -0.55
CA MET A 60 -13.21 -9.31 -0.80
C MET A 60 -12.26 -9.24 0.42
N SER A 61 -12.66 -9.60 1.64
CA SER A 61 -11.78 -9.60 2.83
C SER A 61 -11.06 -8.25 3.09
N MET A 62 -11.63 -7.14 2.61
CA MET A 62 -11.06 -5.81 2.79
C MET A 62 -11.46 -5.25 4.14
N LYS A 63 -10.46 -4.91 4.94
CA LYS A 63 -10.59 -4.15 6.18
C LYS A 63 -9.92 -2.81 5.96
N ASN A 64 -10.50 -1.72 6.49
CA ASN A 64 -9.76 -0.50 6.70
C ASN A 64 -9.11 -0.53 8.09
N ASP A 65 -7.99 0.17 8.26
CA ASP A 65 -7.24 0.12 9.50
C ASP A 65 -7.99 0.82 10.64
N VAL A 66 -8.29 2.11 10.51
CA VAL A 66 -9.06 2.86 11.50
C VAL A 66 -10.04 3.80 10.80
N SER A 67 -11.32 3.77 11.16
CA SER A 67 -12.28 4.79 10.75
C SER A 67 -13.14 5.25 11.92
N PHE A 68 -13.45 6.54 11.93
CA PHE A 68 -14.19 7.16 13.02
C PHE A 68 -14.94 8.42 12.57
N LEU A 69 -15.99 8.73 13.30
CA LEU A 69 -16.76 9.97 13.18
C LEU A 69 -16.37 10.93 14.30
N ILE A 70 -16.18 12.17 13.93
CA ILE A 70 -16.03 13.29 14.85
C ILE A 70 -16.52 14.58 14.19
N ASP A 71 -17.36 15.34 14.85
CA ASP A 71 -17.82 16.66 14.40
C ASP A 71 -18.38 16.65 12.97
N GLY A 72 -19.19 15.63 12.63
CA GLY A 72 -19.82 15.47 11.30
C GLY A 72 -18.84 15.10 10.16
N ARG A 73 -17.62 14.69 10.49
CA ARG A 73 -16.60 14.21 9.55
C ARG A 73 -16.34 12.73 9.77
N LEU A 74 -16.15 12.00 8.67
CA LEU A 74 -15.79 10.59 8.67
C LEU A 74 -14.34 10.45 8.22
N SER A 75 -13.44 10.22 9.15
CA SER A 75 -12.01 10.04 8.86
C SER A 75 -11.68 8.56 8.67
N LEU A 76 -10.98 8.24 7.59
CA LEU A 76 -10.45 6.92 7.28
C LEU A 76 -8.92 7.01 7.24
N TYR A 77 -8.27 6.31 8.17
CA TYR A 77 -6.82 6.26 8.32
C TYR A 77 -6.33 4.87 7.92
N GLU A 78 -5.33 4.83 7.06
CA GLU A 78 -4.64 3.62 6.60
C GLU A 78 -3.15 3.70 6.90
N HIS A 79 -2.57 2.64 7.38
CA HIS A 79 -1.12 2.49 7.54
C HIS A 79 -0.55 1.67 6.38
N GLN A 80 0.58 2.09 5.83
CA GLN A 80 1.26 1.39 4.74
C GLN A 80 2.77 1.35 4.95
N SER A 81 3.37 0.17 4.92
CA SER A 81 4.83 -0.03 4.92
C SER A 81 5.40 -0.17 3.50
N THR A 82 4.53 -0.36 2.50
CA THR A 82 4.91 -0.49 1.09
C THR A 82 4.12 0.49 0.22
N LYS A 83 4.70 0.87 -0.92
CA LYS A 83 4.01 1.74 -1.88
C LYS A 83 2.82 0.99 -2.51
N ASN A 84 1.62 1.54 -2.34
CA ASN A 84 0.41 0.99 -2.93
C ASN A 84 -0.37 2.08 -3.69
N PRO A 85 -0.31 2.11 -5.03
CA PRO A 85 -1.02 3.11 -5.84
C PRO A 85 -2.54 2.89 -5.88
N ASN A 86 -3.04 1.72 -5.45
CA ASN A 86 -4.47 1.36 -5.53
C ASN A 86 -5.28 1.82 -4.31
N LEU A 87 -4.70 2.59 -3.40
CA LEU A 87 -5.39 3.06 -2.20
C LEU A 87 -6.62 3.93 -2.48
N PRO A 88 -6.66 4.83 -3.49
CA PRO A 88 -7.88 5.59 -3.76
C PRO A 88 -9.08 4.69 -4.09
N LEU A 89 -8.89 3.63 -4.88
CA LEU A 89 -9.96 2.68 -5.17
C LEU A 89 -10.38 1.89 -3.91
N ARG A 90 -9.43 1.50 -3.06
CA ARG A 90 -9.75 0.85 -1.78
C ARG A 90 -10.59 1.78 -0.90
N PHE A 91 -10.22 3.04 -0.77
CA PHE A 91 -11.00 4.04 -0.01
C PHE A 91 -12.41 4.25 -0.58
N LEU A 92 -12.56 4.27 -1.90
CA LEU A 92 -13.88 4.35 -2.53
C LEU A 92 -14.78 3.18 -2.10
N LEU A 93 -14.24 1.97 -2.07
CA LEU A 93 -14.98 0.78 -1.63
C LEU A 93 -15.29 0.82 -0.13
N TYR A 94 -14.35 1.28 0.70
CA TYR A 94 -14.57 1.44 2.14
C TYR A 94 -15.65 2.48 2.43
N ILE A 95 -15.57 3.68 1.85
CA ILE A 95 -16.52 4.74 2.10
C ILE A 95 -17.91 4.39 1.60
N SER A 96 -18.04 3.72 0.45
CA SER A 96 -19.31 3.22 -0.07
C SER A 96 -19.98 2.28 0.93
N HIS A 97 -19.22 1.37 1.52
CA HIS A 97 -19.74 0.45 2.54
C HIS A 97 -20.13 1.17 3.83
N LEU A 98 -19.32 2.12 4.32
CA LEU A 98 -19.62 2.92 5.50
C LEU A 98 -20.89 3.76 5.30
N TYR A 99 -21.02 4.45 4.18
CA TYR A 99 -22.23 5.21 3.87
C TYR A 99 -23.47 4.30 3.76
N SER A 100 -23.35 3.13 3.13
CA SER A 100 -24.45 2.15 3.10
C SER A 100 -24.93 1.76 4.50
N ARG A 101 -24.01 1.58 5.46
CA ARG A 101 -24.37 1.30 6.86
C ARG A 101 -25.00 2.50 7.57
N LEU A 102 -24.43 3.68 7.37
CA LEU A 102 -24.92 4.91 8.01
C LEU A 102 -26.32 5.30 7.51
N THR A 103 -26.63 5.00 6.25
CA THR A 103 -27.92 5.36 5.63
C THR A 103 -28.94 4.24 5.55
N VAL A 104 -28.70 3.10 6.24
CA VAL A 104 -29.58 1.92 6.17
C VAL A 104 -31.04 2.22 6.58
N LYS A 105 -31.27 3.21 7.45
CA LYS A 105 -32.60 3.62 7.91
C LYS A 105 -33.17 4.79 7.13
N GLU A 106 -32.41 5.36 6.19
CA GLU A 106 -32.79 6.55 5.45
C GLU A 106 -33.55 6.19 4.17
N ASN A 107 -34.52 7.02 3.80
CA ASN A 107 -35.25 6.85 2.53
C ASN A 107 -34.50 7.56 1.40
N LEU A 108 -33.60 6.84 0.72
CA LEU A 108 -32.81 7.38 -0.39
C LEU A 108 -33.65 7.67 -1.66
N TYR A 109 -34.91 7.24 -1.71
CA TYR A 109 -35.84 7.50 -2.82
C TYR A 109 -36.84 8.62 -2.49
N GLY A 110 -36.72 9.23 -1.31
CA GLY A 110 -37.55 10.35 -0.87
C GLY A 110 -37.13 11.68 -1.53
N GLU A 111 -37.94 12.72 -1.33
CA GLU A 111 -37.69 14.07 -1.82
C GLU A 111 -36.75 14.89 -0.92
N THR A 112 -36.44 14.39 0.28
CA THR A 112 -35.57 15.05 1.26
C THR A 112 -34.12 14.60 1.09
N ILE A 113 -33.20 15.58 1.10
CA ILE A 113 -31.75 15.27 1.03
C ILE A 113 -31.32 14.55 2.30
N VAL A 114 -30.75 13.36 2.16
CA VAL A 114 -30.09 12.65 3.25
C VAL A 114 -28.69 13.20 3.45
N GLN A 115 -28.44 13.75 4.64
CA GLN A 115 -27.11 14.27 5.01
C GLN A 115 -26.17 13.15 5.39
N ILE A 116 -24.95 13.16 4.86
CA ILE A 116 -23.89 12.22 5.18
C ILE A 116 -22.66 12.97 5.68
N PRO A 117 -21.84 12.35 6.57
CA PRO A 117 -20.61 12.98 7.06
C PRO A 117 -19.60 13.15 5.92
N ALA A 118 -18.89 14.30 5.91
CA ALA A 118 -17.85 14.56 4.94
C ALA A 118 -16.66 13.61 5.16
N PRO A 119 -16.17 12.90 4.11
CA PRO A 119 -15.07 11.95 4.26
C PRO A 119 -13.71 12.62 4.22
N GLU A 120 -12.73 12.05 4.94
CA GLU A 120 -11.32 12.40 4.88
C GLU A 120 -10.49 11.11 4.80
N PHE A 121 -9.52 11.07 3.88
CA PHE A 121 -8.71 9.88 3.61
C PHE A 121 -7.24 10.18 3.85
N LEU A 122 -6.64 9.52 4.84
CA LEU A 122 -5.24 9.69 5.21
C LEU A 122 -4.50 8.35 5.18
N ILE A 123 -3.27 8.40 4.67
CA ILE A 123 -2.36 7.28 4.58
C ILE A 123 -1.09 7.62 5.34
N PHE A 124 -0.77 6.84 6.36
CA PHE A 124 0.50 6.96 7.08
C PHE A 124 1.49 5.98 6.47
N TYR A 125 2.40 6.51 5.67
CA TYR A 125 3.44 5.70 5.05
C TYR A 125 4.65 5.61 5.97
N ASN A 126 5.02 4.38 6.32
CA ASN A 126 6.19 4.09 7.15
C ASN A 126 7.02 2.96 6.53
N GLY A 127 7.43 3.12 5.27
CA GLY A 127 8.19 2.12 4.51
C GLY A 127 9.63 2.55 4.24
N LYS A 128 10.37 1.68 3.54
CA LYS A 128 11.79 1.89 3.16
C LYS A 128 11.94 2.70 1.87
N ASP A 129 10.93 2.69 0.99
CA ASP A 129 11.00 3.39 -0.28
C ASP A 129 11.10 4.91 -0.04
N LYS A 130 11.93 5.57 -0.83
CA LYS A 130 12.04 7.03 -0.78
C LYS A 130 10.73 7.66 -1.30
N MET A 131 9.98 8.27 -0.40
CA MET A 131 8.71 8.93 -0.69
C MET A 131 8.77 10.41 -0.29
N PRO A 132 8.03 11.29 -0.98
CA PRO A 132 7.90 12.67 -0.54
C PRO A 132 7.24 12.74 0.84
N GLU A 133 7.49 13.81 1.58
CA GLU A 133 6.91 14.04 2.91
C GLU A 133 5.37 14.02 2.89
N ARG A 134 4.78 14.57 1.81
CA ARG A 134 3.35 14.56 1.54
C ARG A 134 3.09 14.31 0.07
N GLN A 135 2.06 13.50 -0.23
CA GLN A 135 1.60 13.22 -1.60
C GLN A 135 0.08 13.11 -1.62
N ILE A 136 -0.56 13.59 -2.69
CA ILE A 136 -1.97 13.33 -2.97
C ILE A 136 -2.05 12.18 -3.97
N LEU A 137 -2.84 11.17 -3.63
CA LEU A 137 -3.20 10.07 -4.53
C LEU A 137 -4.64 10.32 -5.01
N ARG A 138 -4.87 10.21 -6.32
CA ARG A 138 -6.17 10.49 -6.93
C ARG A 138 -6.78 9.22 -7.53
N LEU A 139 -8.08 9.08 -7.41
CA LEU A 139 -8.81 7.99 -8.06
C LEU A 139 -8.72 8.13 -9.58
N SER A 140 -8.76 9.36 -10.10
CA SER A 140 -8.65 9.64 -11.53
C SER A 140 -7.33 9.18 -12.15
N ASP A 141 -6.23 9.10 -11.39
CA ASP A 141 -4.95 8.57 -11.86
C ASP A 141 -5.03 7.08 -12.27
N MET A 142 -6.10 6.38 -11.84
CA MET A 142 -6.34 4.95 -12.12
C MET A 142 -7.25 4.72 -13.33
N TYR A 143 -7.84 5.77 -13.91
CA TYR A 143 -8.75 5.62 -15.03
C TYR A 143 -7.96 5.28 -16.32
N SER A 144 -8.47 4.30 -17.08
CA SER A 144 -7.86 3.89 -18.36
C SER A 144 -7.95 4.99 -19.42
N VAL A 145 -8.96 5.88 -19.30
CA VAL A 145 -9.12 7.07 -20.14
C VAL A 145 -8.98 8.30 -19.26
N GLN A 146 -8.03 9.16 -19.57
CA GLN A 146 -7.79 10.40 -18.83
C GLN A 146 -8.70 11.51 -19.34
N GLU A 147 -9.53 12.06 -18.44
CA GLU A 147 -10.41 13.20 -18.71
C GLU A 147 -9.96 14.42 -17.90
N GLY A 148 -10.11 15.61 -18.43
CA GLY A 148 -9.71 16.84 -17.75
C GLY A 148 -10.51 17.16 -16.48
N GLN A 149 -11.75 16.66 -16.38
CA GLN A 149 -12.63 16.78 -15.21
C GLN A 149 -13.34 15.44 -14.96
N PRO A 150 -12.81 14.58 -14.11
CA PRO A 150 -13.44 13.31 -13.79
C PRO A 150 -14.80 13.53 -13.12
N LYS A 151 -15.79 12.70 -13.47
CA LYS A 151 -17.13 12.76 -12.86
C LYS A 151 -17.18 12.15 -11.46
N LEU A 152 -16.23 11.29 -11.14
CA LEU A 152 -16.00 10.75 -9.82
C LEU A 152 -14.53 10.97 -9.46
N GLU A 153 -14.28 11.68 -8.36
CA GLU A 153 -12.94 11.90 -7.82
C GLU A 153 -12.91 11.57 -6.34
N LEU A 154 -11.79 10.99 -5.91
CA LEU A 154 -11.43 10.80 -4.51
C LEU A 154 -9.95 11.13 -4.37
N GLU A 155 -9.63 12.01 -3.45
CA GLU A 155 -8.25 12.36 -3.11
C GLU A 155 -7.89 11.79 -1.74
N ALA A 156 -6.79 11.04 -1.66
CA ALA A 156 -6.23 10.55 -0.42
C ALA A 156 -4.87 11.21 -0.15
N THR A 157 -4.68 11.73 1.05
CA THR A 157 -3.40 12.34 1.45
C THR A 157 -2.49 11.31 2.08
N LEU A 158 -1.34 11.05 1.46
CA LEU A 158 -0.25 10.26 2.02
C LEU A 158 0.68 11.17 2.81
N LEU A 159 0.95 10.79 4.07
CA LEU A 159 1.91 11.41 4.98
C LEU A 159 3.03 10.41 5.26
N ASN A 160 4.24 10.73 4.81
CA ASN A 160 5.40 9.91 5.08
C ASN A 160 5.89 10.19 6.51
N ILE A 161 5.83 9.17 7.38
CA ILE A 161 6.25 9.29 8.78
C ILE A 161 7.60 8.59 9.06
N SER A 162 8.24 8.01 8.03
CA SER A 162 9.55 7.35 8.17
C SER A 162 10.69 8.36 8.35
N GLY A 163 11.71 8.01 9.11
CA GLY A 163 12.90 8.82 9.32
C GLY A 163 12.59 10.24 9.82
N SER A 164 13.12 11.26 9.15
CA SER A 164 12.92 12.68 9.51
C SER A 164 11.69 13.34 8.89
N ASN A 165 10.88 12.61 8.11
CA ASN A 165 9.69 13.19 7.48
C ASN A 165 8.61 13.53 8.52
N ASN A 166 7.79 14.55 8.23
CA ASN A 166 6.66 15.00 9.06
C ASN A 166 7.02 15.18 10.55
N GLN A 167 8.18 15.74 10.84
CA GLN A 167 8.68 15.89 12.19
C GLN A 167 7.72 16.67 13.09
N LYS A 168 7.12 17.75 12.58
CA LYS A 168 6.13 18.56 13.32
C LYS A 168 4.90 17.75 13.71
N LEU A 169 4.43 16.85 12.84
CA LEU A 169 3.30 15.97 13.13
C LEU A 169 3.67 14.94 14.22
N LYS A 170 4.87 14.36 14.14
CA LYS A 170 5.39 13.43 15.14
C LYS A 170 5.63 14.07 16.51
N GLU A 171 6.01 15.33 16.54
CA GLU A 171 6.12 16.12 17.78
C GLU A 171 4.76 16.50 18.36
N ALA A 172 3.76 16.78 17.50
CA ALA A 172 2.39 17.13 17.91
C ALA A 172 1.56 15.90 18.36
N CYS A 173 1.91 14.69 17.87
CA CYS A 173 1.33 13.42 18.31
C CYS A 173 2.43 12.51 18.85
N ARG A 174 2.56 12.47 20.16
CA ARG A 174 3.61 11.68 20.85
C ARG A 174 3.55 10.21 20.46
N THR A 175 2.35 9.62 20.46
CA THR A 175 2.15 8.21 20.10
C THR A 175 2.63 7.90 18.68
N LEU A 176 2.37 8.78 17.68
CA LEU A 176 2.85 8.63 16.32
C LEU A 176 4.37 8.74 16.23
N GLY A 177 4.95 9.70 16.94
CA GLY A 177 6.40 9.90 17.01
C GLY A 177 7.11 8.69 17.61
N GLU A 178 6.61 8.17 18.72
CA GLU A 178 7.14 6.98 19.40
C GLU A 178 6.99 5.71 18.53
N TYR A 179 5.87 5.57 17.82
CA TYR A 179 5.68 4.50 16.83
C TYR A 179 6.74 4.55 15.71
N ALA A 180 6.99 5.75 15.15
CA ALA A 180 8.00 5.92 14.12
C ALA A 180 9.41 5.55 14.63
N ILE A 181 9.77 5.96 15.85
CA ILE A 181 11.05 5.61 16.49
C ILE A 181 11.20 4.08 16.64
N TYR A 182 10.16 3.42 17.15
CA TYR A 182 10.18 1.97 17.35
C TYR A 182 10.38 1.22 16.02
N THR A 183 9.63 1.56 15.01
CA THR A 183 9.74 0.91 13.70
C THR A 183 11.06 1.20 13.00
N ASP A 184 11.60 2.41 13.11
CA ASP A 184 12.91 2.76 12.58
C ASP A 184 14.05 1.97 13.28
N LYS A 185 13.95 1.76 14.61
CA LYS A 185 14.89 0.88 15.34
C LYS A 185 14.88 -0.55 14.82
N ILE A 186 13.68 -1.14 14.62
CA ILE A 186 13.58 -2.50 14.06
C ILE A 186 14.26 -2.55 12.68
N ARG A 187 13.99 -1.59 11.79
CA ARG A 187 14.60 -1.53 10.46
C ARG A 187 16.12 -1.49 10.52
N ASN A 188 16.65 -0.62 11.35
CA ASN A 188 18.10 -0.49 11.50
C ASN A 188 18.74 -1.80 12.01
N TYR A 189 18.09 -2.49 12.94
CA TYR A 189 18.59 -3.76 13.45
C TYR A 189 18.48 -4.90 12.44
N THR A 190 17.46 -4.93 11.61
CA THR A 190 17.29 -5.96 10.55
C THR A 190 18.38 -5.90 9.47
N GLU A 191 19.18 -4.84 9.41
CA GLU A 191 20.34 -4.78 8.51
C GLU A 191 21.51 -5.68 8.98
N THR A 192 21.57 -6.02 10.27
CA THR A 192 22.73 -6.70 10.89
C THR A 192 22.36 -7.94 11.68
N MET A 193 21.08 -8.19 11.95
CA MET A 193 20.62 -9.34 12.76
C MET A 193 19.29 -9.90 12.25
N GLU A 194 18.94 -11.09 12.74
CA GLU A 194 17.67 -11.73 12.41
C GLU A 194 16.47 -10.93 12.93
N LEU A 195 15.36 -11.00 12.20
CA LEU A 195 14.16 -10.20 12.47
C LEU A 195 13.63 -10.36 13.90
N SER A 196 13.56 -11.60 14.41
CA SER A 196 13.07 -11.83 15.77
C SER A 196 13.95 -11.17 16.84
N GLU A 197 15.26 -11.20 16.64
CA GLU A 197 16.24 -10.57 17.52
C GLU A 197 16.19 -9.04 17.42
N ALA A 198 16.03 -8.51 16.18
CA ALA A 198 15.86 -7.09 15.91
C ALA A 198 14.63 -6.51 16.62
N VAL A 199 13.50 -7.23 16.56
CA VAL A 199 12.26 -6.84 17.26
C VAL A 199 12.45 -6.85 18.76
N ASP A 200 13.00 -7.93 19.33
CA ASP A 200 13.23 -8.04 20.77
C ASP A 200 14.14 -6.93 21.28
N ARG A 201 15.21 -6.65 20.58
CA ARG A 201 16.17 -5.58 20.91
C ARG A 201 15.53 -4.20 20.82
N ALA A 202 14.81 -3.91 19.76
CA ALA A 202 14.11 -2.64 19.60
C ALA A 202 13.09 -2.40 20.73
N MET A 203 12.32 -3.44 21.11
CA MET A 203 11.37 -3.37 22.22
C MET A 203 12.07 -3.06 23.56
N ASP A 204 13.16 -3.79 23.87
CA ASP A 204 13.89 -3.59 25.12
C ASP A 204 14.52 -2.19 25.22
N GLU A 205 15.01 -1.67 24.13
CA GLU A 205 15.56 -0.31 24.05
C GLU A 205 14.46 0.75 24.18
N CYS A 206 13.37 0.60 23.43
CA CYS A 206 12.22 1.52 23.52
C CYS A 206 11.65 1.58 24.95
N ILE A 207 11.49 0.42 25.61
CA ILE A 207 11.06 0.39 27.02
C ILE A 207 12.03 1.13 27.93
N ARG A 208 13.35 1.01 27.73
CA ARG A 208 14.35 1.73 28.52
C ARG A 208 14.37 3.24 28.29
N GLU A 209 14.10 3.64 27.06
CA GLU A 209 14.10 5.04 26.61
C GLU A 209 12.75 5.74 26.78
N ASP A 210 11.78 5.09 27.41
CA ASP A 210 10.39 5.59 27.63
C ASP A 210 9.60 5.81 26.32
N VAL A 211 9.95 5.07 25.25
CA VAL A 211 9.26 5.08 23.96
C VAL A 211 8.23 3.97 23.94
N LEU A 212 6.94 4.28 23.79
CA LEU A 212 5.82 3.34 23.86
C LEU A 212 5.86 2.41 25.09
N ARG A 213 6.53 2.84 26.17
CA ARG A 213 6.90 1.97 27.30
C ARG A 213 5.72 1.22 27.89
N GLU A 214 4.68 1.95 28.31
CA GLU A 214 3.50 1.34 28.96
C GLU A 214 2.80 0.35 28.02
N PHE A 215 2.67 0.72 26.74
CA PHE A 215 2.07 -0.11 25.72
C PHE A 215 2.88 -1.38 25.49
N LEU A 216 4.19 -1.26 25.24
CA LEU A 216 5.08 -2.39 24.99
C LEU A 216 5.22 -3.33 26.20
N MET A 217 5.19 -2.79 27.43
CA MET A 217 5.19 -3.63 28.64
C MET A 217 3.88 -4.40 28.80
N LYS A 218 2.74 -3.77 28.52
CA LYS A 218 1.41 -4.37 28.66
C LYS A 218 1.11 -5.40 27.57
N HIS A 219 1.53 -5.12 26.33
CA HIS A 219 1.19 -5.90 25.12
C HIS A 219 2.41 -6.53 24.46
N ARG A 220 3.43 -6.91 25.25
CA ARG A 220 4.74 -7.36 24.73
C ARG A 220 4.64 -8.50 23.71
N ALA A 221 3.85 -9.54 24.05
CA ALA A 221 3.74 -10.72 23.19
C ALA A 221 3.01 -10.42 21.87
N GLU A 222 1.92 -9.67 21.96
CA GLU A 222 1.14 -9.26 20.77
C GLU A 222 1.93 -8.30 19.89
N ALA A 223 2.55 -7.27 20.47
CA ALA A 223 3.36 -6.30 19.75
C ALA A 223 4.55 -6.97 19.04
N ARG A 224 5.21 -7.95 19.70
CA ARG A 224 6.27 -8.76 19.11
C ARG A 224 5.78 -9.55 17.90
N ALA A 225 4.68 -10.28 18.08
CA ALA A 225 4.12 -11.11 17.02
C ALA A 225 3.69 -10.28 15.80
N MET A 226 3.06 -9.13 16.04
CA MET A 226 2.63 -8.21 14.99
C MET A 226 3.80 -7.58 14.25
N SER A 227 4.83 -7.12 14.98
CA SER A 227 6.03 -6.55 14.36
C SER A 227 6.73 -7.56 13.45
N ILE A 228 6.90 -8.81 13.90
CA ILE A 228 7.49 -9.87 13.08
C ILE A 228 6.65 -10.12 11.83
N PHE A 229 5.33 -10.23 11.99
CA PHE A 229 4.43 -10.48 10.86
C PHE A 229 4.45 -9.33 9.83
N GLU A 230 4.40 -8.09 10.29
CA GLU A 230 4.41 -6.89 9.43
C GLU A 230 5.70 -6.81 8.59
N TYR A 231 6.85 -7.04 9.22
CA TYR A 231 8.14 -7.03 8.52
C TYR A 231 8.35 -8.23 7.60
N ASP A 232 7.87 -9.43 7.94
CA ASP A 232 7.91 -10.59 7.04
C ASP A 232 7.02 -10.35 5.81
N GLN A 233 5.85 -9.76 5.98
CA GLN A 233 4.98 -9.39 4.88
C GLN A 233 5.61 -8.31 3.98
N GLU A 234 6.22 -7.28 4.57
CA GLU A 234 6.95 -6.24 3.83
C GLU A 234 8.08 -6.85 3.00
N ARG A 235 8.89 -7.74 3.58
CA ARG A 235 9.97 -8.44 2.89
C ARG A 235 9.46 -9.31 1.74
N HIS A 236 8.38 -10.04 1.95
CA HIS A 236 7.77 -10.87 0.90
C HIS A 236 7.25 -10.01 -0.26
N MET A 237 6.53 -8.94 0.02
CA MET A 237 6.04 -8.02 -1.03
C MET A 237 7.18 -7.35 -1.79
N GLN A 238 8.29 -7.04 -1.13
CA GLN A 238 9.47 -6.48 -1.78
C GLN A 238 10.12 -7.50 -2.72
N GLN A 239 10.27 -8.75 -2.30
CA GLN A 239 10.80 -9.84 -3.12
C GLN A 239 9.93 -10.10 -4.37
N GLU A 240 8.62 -10.14 -4.22
CA GLU A 240 7.66 -10.27 -5.33
C GLU A 240 7.78 -9.10 -6.32
N ARG A 241 7.94 -7.88 -5.80
CA ARG A 241 8.15 -6.68 -6.64
C ARG A 241 9.47 -6.75 -7.43
N GLU A 242 10.57 -7.12 -6.77
CA GLU A 242 11.88 -7.27 -7.42
C GLU A 242 11.85 -8.37 -8.49
N ALA A 243 11.24 -9.52 -8.19
CA ALA A 243 11.03 -10.58 -9.16
C ALA A 243 10.17 -10.13 -10.35
N GLY A 244 9.12 -9.35 -10.09
CA GLY A 244 8.27 -8.77 -11.13
C GLY A 244 9.03 -7.79 -12.04
N ILE A 245 9.85 -6.92 -11.47
CA ILE A 245 10.70 -5.96 -12.20
C ILE A 245 11.72 -6.71 -13.09
N GLU A 246 12.39 -7.71 -12.54
CA GLU A 246 13.39 -8.49 -13.31
C GLU A 246 12.73 -9.29 -14.42
N LYS A 247 11.56 -9.87 -14.18
CA LYS A 247 10.75 -10.53 -15.22
C LYS A 247 10.34 -9.55 -16.31
N GLY A 248 9.83 -8.38 -15.94
CA GLY A 248 9.44 -7.33 -16.89
C GLY A 248 10.62 -6.82 -17.73
N ARG A 249 11.79 -6.61 -17.08
CA ARG A 249 13.03 -6.22 -17.75
C ARG A 249 13.47 -7.27 -18.77
N ARG A 250 13.43 -8.56 -18.40
CA ARG A 250 13.80 -9.66 -19.32
C ARG A 250 12.87 -9.72 -20.52
N ILE A 251 11.55 -9.58 -20.29
CA ILE A 251 10.56 -9.54 -21.38
C ILE A 251 10.82 -8.33 -22.29
N GLY A 252 10.95 -7.13 -21.72
CA GLY A 252 11.19 -5.91 -22.49
C GLY A 252 12.50 -5.91 -23.29
N LEU A 253 13.57 -6.55 -22.79
CA LEU A 253 14.81 -6.75 -23.53
C LEU A 253 14.57 -7.68 -24.73
N ALA A 254 13.92 -8.82 -24.52
CA ALA A 254 13.63 -9.79 -25.59
C ALA A 254 12.72 -9.18 -26.68
N GLU A 255 11.67 -8.44 -26.28
CA GLU A 255 10.80 -7.72 -27.20
C GLU A 255 11.55 -6.62 -27.96
N GLY A 256 12.44 -5.89 -27.28
CA GLY A 256 13.26 -4.85 -27.88
C GLY A 256 14.24 -5.40 -28.92
N GLU A 257 14.91 -6.53 -28.64
CA GLU A 257 15.79 -7.24 -29.53
C GLU A 257 15.02 -7.75 -30.77
N GLU A 258 13.86 -8.36 -30.56
CA GLU A 258 13.00 -8.83 -31.62
C GLU A 258 12.52 -7.69 -32.54
N GLN A 259 12.08 -6.56 -31.95
CA GLN A 259 11.67 -5.39 -32.71
C GLN A 259 12.83 -4.75 -33.50
N LEU A 260 14.05 -4.78 -32.94
CA LEU A 260 15.24 -4.30 -33.63
C LEU A 260 15.57 -5.20 -34.82
N LEU A 261 15.55 -6.52 -34.62
CA LEU A 261 15.77 -7.51 -35.65
C LEU A 261 14.77 -7.33 -36.81
N ARG A 262 13.47 -7.22 -36.50
CA ARG A 262 12.42 -6.97 -37.51
C ARG A 262 12.67 -5.70 -38.29
N ARG A 263 13.03 -4.61 -37.64
CA ARG A 263 13.37 -3.34 -38.32
C ARG A 263 14.60 -3.48 -39.23
N GLN A 264 15.62 -4.21 -38.81
CA GLN A 264 16.82 -4.45 -39.61
C GLN A 264 16.53 -5.31 -40.82
N VAL A 265 15.74 -6.38 -40.66
CA VAL A 265 15.31 -7.24 -41.78
C VAL A 265 14.52 -6.43 -42.81
N GLN A 266 13.51 -5.69 -42.42
CA GLN A 266 12.70 -4.86 -43.32
C GLN A 266 13.54 -3.80 -44.04
N LYS A 267 14.48 -3.16 -43.35
CA LYS A 267 15.39 -2.19 -43.93
C LYS A 267 16.32 -2.81 -44.98
N ASN A 268 16.81 -4.02 -44.76
CA ASN A 268 17.71 -4.70 -45.69
C ASN A 268 16.93 -5.27 -46.90
N LEU A 269 15.72 -5.77 -46.70
CA LEU A 269 14.80 -6.15 -47.78
C LEU A 269 14.48 -4.95 -48.69
N SER A 270 14.21 -3.78 -48.14
CA SER A 270 13.94 -2.55 -48.91
C SER A 270 15.16 -2.08 -49.73
N ARG A 271 16.37 -2.53 -49.41
CA ARG A 271 17.62 -2.29 -50.14
C ARG A 271 17.90 -3.35 -51.21
N GLY A 272 17.03 -4.35 -51.37
CA GLY A 272 17.13 -5.41 -52.34
C GLY A 272 18.06 -6.56 -51.96
N MET A 273 18.42 -6.70 -50.67
CA MET A 273 19.21 -7.84 -50.20
C MET A 273 18.38 -9.12 -50.19
N SER A 274 19.00 -10.23 -50.51
CA SER A 274 18.38 -11.55 -50.44
C SER A 274 18.28 -12.04 -48.98
N ILE A 275 17.40 -13.00 -48.73
CA ILE A 275 17.23 -13.65 -47.40
C ILE A 275 18.57 -14.20 -46.88
N SER A 276 19.35 -14.85 -47.74
CA SER A 276 20.65 -15.43 -47.37
C SER A 276 21.67 -14.35 -46.95
N GLU A 277 21.74 -13.23 -47.73
CA GLU A 277 22.63 -12.11 -47.38
C GLU A 277 22.21 -11.42 -46.05
N ILE A 278 20.90 -11.29 -45.82
CA ILE A 278 20.40 -10.71 -44.55
C ILE A 278 20.72 -11.62 -43.35
N ALA A 279 20.54 -12.93 -43.52
CA ALA A 279 20.87 -13.92 -42.51
C ALA A 279 22.34 -13.86 -42.09
N GLU A 280 23.24 -13.77 -43.11
CA GLU A 280 24.69 -13.63 -42.86
C GLU A 280 25.05 -12.31 -42.18
N VAL A 281 24.46 -11.19 -42.60
CA VAL A 281 24.75 -9.86 -42.01
C VAL A 281 24.24 -9.71 -40.57
N LEU A 282 23.11 -10.34 -40.25
CA LEU A 282 22.48 -10.23 -38.92
C LEU A 282 22.86 -11.39 -38.00
N ASP A 283 23.69 -12.34 -38.43
CA ASP A 283 24.09 -13.56 -37.70
C ASP A 283 22.88 -14.38 -37.23
N GLU A 284 21.88 -14.50 -38.12
CA GLU A 284 20.62 -15.20 -37.91
C GLU A 284 20.40 -16.32 -38.90
N THR A 285 19.44 -17.21 -38.64
CA THR A 285 19.09 -18.28 -39.56
C THR A 285 18.21 -17.76 -40.71
N GLU A 286 18.37 -18.32 -41.93
CA GLU A 286 17.50 -17.98 -43.05
C GLU A 286 16.01 -18.26 -42.75
N GLU A 287 15.72 -19.28 -41.95
CA GLU A 287 14.35 -19.61 -41.53
C GLU A 287 13.74 -18.45 -40.70
N ARG A 288 14.52 -17.93 -39.76
CA ARG A 288 14.09 -16.80 -38.92
C ARG A 288 13.87 -15.53 -39.76
N ILE A 289 14.77 -15.25 -40.70
CA ILE A 289 14.62 -14.10 -41.60
C ILE A 289 13.39 -14.26 -42.51
N ARG A 290 13.08 -15.48 -42.98
CA ARG A 290 11.86 -15.75 -43.77
C ARG A 290 10.59 -15.55 -42.96
N GLU A 291 10.55 -16.02 -41.74
CA GLU A 291 9.42 -15.79 -40.84
C GLU A 291 9.14 -14.29 -40.68
N ILE A 292 10.15 -13.50 -40.29
CA ILE A 292 10.04 -12.05 -40.14
C ILE A 292 9.65 -11.35 -41.46
N ALA A 293 10.18 -11.79 -42.57
CA ALA A 293 9.87 -11.22 -43.88
C ALA A 293 8.45 -11.53 -44.37
N SER A 294 7.85 -12.62 -43.89
CA SER A 294 6.48 -13.03 -44.23
C SER A 294 5.40 -12.39 -43.38
N GLU A 295 5.76 -11.83 -42.20
CA GLU A 295 4.84 -11.11 -41.32
C GLU A 295 4.55 -9.72 -41.91
N ASP A 296 3.30 -9.46 -42.25
CA ASP A 296 2.85 -8.20 -42.87
C ASP A 296 3.03 -7.02 -41.90
N PRO A 297 3.63 -5.87 -42.32
CA PRO A 297 3.79 -4.69 -41.43
C PRO A 297 2.48 -4.02 -41.04
N GLY A 298 1.32 -4.56 -41.42
CA GLY A 298 -0.02 -3.96 -41.24
C GLY A 298 -0.79 -4.32 -39.97
N GLU A 299 -0.37 -5.31 -39.16
CA GLU A 299 -1.20 -5.83 -38.04
C GLU A 299 -0.85 -5.29 -36.62
N GLN A 300 0.03 -4.29 -36.50
CA GLN A 300 0.43 -3.75 -35.17
C GLN A 300 0.09 -2.26 -34.96
N ALA A 301 -1.05 -1.81 -35.49
CA ALA A 301 -1.59 -0.48 -35.19
C ALA A 301 -3.09 -0.59 -34.83
N GLU A 302 -3.38 -1.12 -33.65
CA GLU A 302 -4.63 -0.86 -32.90
C GLU A 302 -4.33 -0.80 -31.40
#